data_d95b7ddb924fc43be275c530701c32e9
#
_entry.id   d95b7ddb924fc43be275c530701c32e9
#
_cell.length_a   1.000
_cell.length_b   1.000
_cell.length_c   1.000
_cell.angle_alpha   90.00
_cell.angle_beta   90.00
_cell.angle_gamma   90.00
#
_symmetry.space_group_name_H-M   'P 1'
#
loop_
_entity.id
_entity.type
_entity.pdbx_description
1 polymer ?
#
loop_
_entity_poly.entity_id
_entity_poly.type
_entity_poly.pdbx_seq_one_letter_code
_entity_poly.pdbx_strand_id
1 'polypeptide(L)'
;MEIKKVAILGAGAVGSYVIEGISGCREIRLGVIAEGERNARLKSAGCTINGVTYHPEVWTYQETDNIDLLIVSLKYGALPTALDTIKQATSQNTIVMSLMNGVDSEEIIGAKIGMSHILPALIKVASHKEPDGYHFDRKSTIGIIFGEYKSTFQSERVKAVCDLFEKSDISYRVTDYIREEIWSKFRLNVCNNLPQAILGAGVGCYRDSVHMKAISEGLRSEIEAIASAKGIEFSKIESSAKGSPVMPSARYSTLQDLDAKRHTEIDMFSGALMRMGKELGIPTPYNEYTYHMIKALEEKNDGLFDYKEKDETPTYSK
;
A
#
# COMPACT_ATOMS: atom_id res chain seq x y z
N MET A 1 26.93 7.48 -0.32
CA MET A 1 26.32 6.41 -1.16
C MET A 1 25.62 7.08 -2.34
N GLU A 2 25.74 6.58 -3.58
CA GLU A 2 25.06 7.12 -4.75
C GLU A 2 24.15 6.03 -5.31
N ILE A 3 22.88 6.37 -5.62
CA ILE A 3 21.93 5.42 -6.22
C ILE A 3 22.03 5.56 -7.73
N LYS A 4 22.34 4.46 -8.42
CA LYS A 4 22.44 4.36 -9.88
C LYS A 4 21.54 3.29 -10.48
N LYS A 5 21.21 2.25 -9.71
CA LYS A 5 20.36 1.15 -10.15
C LYS A 5 19.15 1.01 -9.24
N VAL A 6 17.97 1.27 -9.79
CA VAL A 6 16.68 1.21 -9.09
C VAL A 6 15.86 0.06 -9.65
N ALA A 7 15.40 -0.81 -8.75
CA ALA A 7 14.48 -1.89 -9.10
C ALA A 7 13.11 -1.65 -8.48
N ILE A 8 12.07 -1.95 -9.24
CA ILE A 8 10.67 -1.91 -8.78
C ILE A 8 10.11 -3.32 -8.83
N LEU A 9 9.65 -3.81 -7.70
CA LEU A 9 8.91 -5.06 -7.60
C LEU A 9 7.42 -4.74 -7.41
N GLY A 10 6.69 -4.82 -8.53
CA GLY A 10 5.27 -4.48 -8.59
C GLY A 10 4.97 -3.21 -9.39
N ALA A 11 4.70 -3.33 -10.70
CA ALA A 11 4.28 -2.24 -11.58
C ALA A 11 2.74 -2.06 -11.56
N GLY A 12 2.16 -1.90 -10.37
CA GLY A 12 0.77 -1.50 -10.15
C GLY A 12 0.65 0.04 -10.07
N ALA A 13 -0.44 0.55 -9.48
CA ALA A 13 -0.67 1.98 -9.34
C ALA A 13 0.49 2.73 -8.67
N VAL A 14 1.00 2.20 -7.55
CA VAL A 14 2.14 2.79 -6.82
C VAL A 14 3.43 2.67 -7.62
N GLY A 15 3.74 1.48 -8.17
CA GLY A 15 4.95 1.28 -8.98
C GLY A 15 4.94 2.15 -10.24
N SER A 16 3.78 2.40 -10.83
CA SER A 16 3.65 3.31 -11.98
C SER A 16 4.04 4.75 -11.64
N TYR A 17 3.66 5.26 -10.46
CA TYR A 17 4.10 6.57 -10.00
C TYR A 17 5.63 6.68 -9.94
N VAL A 18 6.30 5.64 -9.43
CA VAL A 18 7.76 5.59 -9.35
C VAL A 18 8.40 5.45 -10.73
N ILE A 19 7.84 4.61 -11.61
CA ILE A 19 8.31 4.46 -13.00
C ILE A 19 8.28 5.81 -13.72
N GLU A 20 7.13 6.50 -13.70
CA GLU A 20 7.00 7.80 -14.34
C GLU A 20 7.99 8.81 -13.75
N GLY A 21 8.08 8.87 -12.40
CA GLY A 21 8.91 9.84 -11.71
C GLY A 21 10.40 9.72 -12.01
N ILE A 22 10.92 8.47 -12.14
CA ILE A 22 12.36 8.22 -12.34
C ILE A 22 12.73 8.12 -13.83
N SER A 23 11.78 7.81 -14.72
CA SER A 23 12.08 7.57 -16.15
C SER A 23 12.78 8.73 -16.88
N GLY A 24 12.66 9.96 -16.35
CA GLY A 24 13.38 11.13 -16.87
C GLY A 24 14.87 11.20 -16.50
N CYS A 25 15.31 10.44 -15.49
CA CYS A 25 16.66 10.47 -14.95
C CYS A 25 17.59 9.57 -15.77
N ARG A 26 18.27 10.15 -16.79
CA ARG A 26 19.12 9.37 -17.74
C ARG A 26 20.29 8.64 -17.09
N GLU A 27 20.75 9.07 -15.94
CA GLU A 27 21.86 8.49 -15.17
C GLU A 27 21.42 7.33 -14.28
N ILE A 28 20.09 7.09 -14.16
CA ILE A 28 19.53 6.02 -13.36
C ILE A 28 19.12 4.86 -14.24
N ARG A 29 19.66 3.70 -13.95
CA ARG A 29 19.21 2.45 -14.54
C ARG A 29 17.97 1.95 -13.81
N LEU A 30 16.80 2.17 -14.40
CA LEU A 30 15.51 1.80 -13.86
C LEU A 30 15.02 0.49 -14.45
N GLY A 31 14.67 -0.48 -13.60
CA GLY A 31 14.10 -1.74 -14.04
C GLY A 31 12.92 -2.21 -13.18
N VAL A 32 12.06 -2.99 -13.82
CA VAL A 32 10.94 -3.68 -13.16
C VAL A 32 11.27 -5.15 -13.05
N ILE A 33 11.19 -5.72 -11.85
CA ILE A 33 11.37 -7.16 -11.64
C ILE A 33 10.06 -7.86 -11.97
N ALA A 34 10.07 -8.75 -12.97
CA ALA A 34 8.91 -9.52 -13.38
C ALA A 34 9.31 -10.85 -14.01
N GLU A 35 8.45 -11.85 -13.91
CA GLU A 35 8.63 -13.19 -14.46
C GLU A 35 7.52 -13.57 -15.46
N GLY A 36 7.79 -14.61 -16.25
CA GLY A 36 6.82 -15.25 -17.13
C GLY A 36 6.08 -14.28 -18.07
N GLU A 37 4.78 -14.43 -18.17
CA GLU A 37 3.92 -13.61 -19.04
C GLU A 37 3.97 -12.11 -18.69
N ARG A 38 4.16 -11.78 -17.39
CA ARG A 38 4.27 -10.38 -16.94
C ARG A 38 5.55 -9.74 -17.47
N ASN A 39 6.67 -10.46 -17.47
CA ASN A 39 7.94 -10.02 -18.04
C ASN A 39 7.78 -9.77 -19.56
N ALA A 40 7.23 -10.76 -20.28
CA ALA A 40 7.01 -10.65 -21.73
C ALA A 40 6.12 -9.44 -22.09
N ARG A 41 5.03 -9.25 -21.36
CA ARG A 41 4.11 -8.11 -21.55
C ARG A 41 4.79 -6.77 -21.28
N LEU A 42 5.53 -6.63 -20.18
CA LEU A 42 6.21 -5.38 -19.85
C LEU A 42 7.30 -5.04 -20.89
N LYS A 43 8.04 -6.04 -21.37
CA LYS A 43 9.04 -5.84 -22.44
C LYS A 43 8.40 -5.39 -23.76
N SER A 44 7.26 -5.95 -24.13
CA SER A 44 6.60 -5.65 -25.41
C SER A 44 5.74 -4.39 -25.37
N ALA A 45 4.94 -4.20 -24.32
CA ALA A 45 3.95 -3.13 -24.24
C ALA A 45 4.35 -1.96 -23.32
N GLY A 46 5.37 -2.16 -22.46
CA GLY A 46 5.74 -1.14 -21.47
C GLY A 46 4.69 -0.92 -20.39
N CYS A 47 4.70 0.27 -19.80
CA CYS A 47 3.74 0.74 -18.80
C CYS A 47 3.12 2.06 -19.27
N THR A 48 1.81 2.11 -19.52
CA THR A 48 1.12 3.36 -19.87
C THR A 48 0.67 4.05 -18.57
N ILE A 49 1.09 5.32 -18.43
CA ILE A 49 0.88 6.14 -17.23
C ILE A 49 0.54 7.54 -17.71
N ASN A 50 -0.60 8.09 -17.27
CA ASN A 50 -1.09 9.40 -17.68
C ASN A 50 -1.09 9.60 -19.22
N GLY A 51 -1.43 8.54 -19.98
CA GLY A 51 -1.46 8.54 -21.46
C GLY A 51 -0.09 8.43 -22.12
N VAL A 52 1.01 8.32 -21.38
CA VAL A 52 2.38 8.14 -21.90
C VAL A 52 2.85 6.71 -21.63
N THR A 53 3.42 6.06 -22.64
CA THR A 53 4.00 4.71 -22.47
C THR A 53 5.48 4.79 -22.15
N TYR A 54 5.86 4.22 -21.00
CA TYR A 54 7.22 4.11 -20.50
C TYR A 54 7.75 2.69 -20.73
N HIS A 55 9.02 2.58 -21.07
CA HIS A 55 9.70 1.30 -21.29
C HIS A 55 10.91 1.17 -20.34
N PRO A 56 10.68 0.95 -19.01
CA PRO A 56 11.77 0.62 -18.12
C PRO A 56 12.40 -0.72 -18.52
N GLU A 57 13.63 -0.98 -18.13
CA GLU A 57 14.18 -2.32 -18.25
C GLU A 57 13.29 -3.33 -17.52
N VAL A 58 13.23 -4.57 -17.99
CA VAL A 58 12.49 -5.64 -17.31
C VAL A 58 13.46 -6.75 -17.00
N TRP A 59 13.69 -6.96 -15.70
CA TRP A 59 14.61 -7.95 -15.20
C TRP A 59 13.87 -9.16 -14.63
N THR A 60 14.43 -10.35 -14.87
CA THR A 60 14.11 -11.52 -14.06
C THR A 60 14.78 -11.38 -12.69
N TYR A 61 14.34 -12.17 -11.70
CA TYR A 61 15.02 -12.14 -10.39
C TYR A 61 16.50 -12.58 -10.47
N GLN A 62 16.89 -13.31 -11.53
CA GLN A 62 18.30 -13.70 -11.77
C GLN A 62 19.15 -12.54 -12.30
N GLU A 63 18.54 -11.46 -12.80
CA GLU A 63 19.20 -10.28 -13.35
C GLU A 63 19.28 -9.10 -12.36
N THR A 64 19.04 -9.37 -11.08
CA THR A 64 18.88 -8.32 -10.04
C THR A 64 20.18 -8.01 -9.26
N ASP A 65 21.34 -8.22 -9.86
CA ASP A 65 22.63 -7.93 -9.20
C ASP A 65 22.82 -6.42 -8.97
N ASN A 66 23.43 -6.11 -7.83
CA ASN A 66 23.88 -4.75 -7.48
C ASN A 66 22.76 -3.69 -7.56
N ILE A 67 21.58 -3.99 -7.02
CA ILE A 67 20.51 -3.02 -6.84
C ILE A 67 20.87 -2.07 -5.70
N ASP A 68 20.88 -0.75 -5.95
CA ASP A 68 21.11 0.26 -4.93
C ASP A 68 19.81 0.55 -4.14
N LEU A 69 18.67 0.66 -4.86
CA LEU A 69 17.36 0.89 -4.28
C LEU A 69 16.33 -0.10 -4.84
N LEU A 70 15.75 -0.92 -3.97
CA LEU A 70 14.63 -1.79 -4.29
C LEU A 70 13.33 -1.19 -3.72
N ILE A 71 12.39 -0.89 -4.59
CA ILE A 71 11.05 -0.43 -4.22
C ILE A 71 10.06 -1.59 -4.35
N VAL A 72 9.43 -1.95 -3.24
CA VAL A 72 8.42 -3.00 -3.17
C VAL A 72 7.03 -2.35 -3.13
N SER A 73 6.23 -2.59 -4.18
CA SER A 73 4.88 -2.03 -4.34
C SER A 73 3.88 -3.08 -4.82
N LEU A 74 3.93 -4.23 -4.20
CA LEU A 74 3.05 -5.37 -4.44
C LEU A 74 1.68 -5.19 -3.76
N LYS A 75 0.68 -5.94 -4.21
CA LYS A 75 -0.48 -6.24 -3.39
C LYS A 75 -0.08 -7.18 -2.25
N TYR A 76 -0.68 -7.00 -1.06
CA TYR A 76 -0.28 -7.71 0.16
C TYR A 76 -0.26 -9.24 0.01
N GLY A 77 -1.27 -9.82 -0.64
CA GLY A 77 -1.33 -11.26 -0.88
C GLY A 77 -0.18 -11.83 -1.73
N ALA A 78 0.55 -10.98 -2.46
CA ALA A 78 1.71 -11.42 -3.24
C ALA A 78 3.03 -11.36 -2.46
N LEU A 79 3.06 -10.71 -1.29
CA LEU A 79 4.28 -10.52 -0.51
C LEU A 79 4.92 -11.85 -0.08
N PRO A 80 4.19 -12.84 0.46
CA PRO A 80 4.80 -14.11 0.91
C PRO A 80 5.58 -14.82 -0.19
N THR A 81 5.04 -14.86 -1.41
CA THR A 81 5.69 -15.51 -2.56
C THR A 81 6.82 -14.68 -3.16
N ALA A 82 6.87 -13.39 -2.87
CA ALA A 82 7.90 -12.48 -3.37
C ALA A 82 9.13 -12.37 -2.44
N LEU A 83 9.09 -12.91 -1.21
CA LEU A 83 10.17 -12.75 -0.24
C LEU A 83 11.51 -13.32 -0.73
N ASP A 84 11.50 -14.42 -1.46
CA ASP A 84 12.74 -14.99 -2.01
C ASP A 84 13.30 -14.12 -3.14
N THR A 85 12.47 -13.54 -3.97
CA THR A 85 12.86 -12.55 -4.99
C THR A 85 13.45 -11.30 -4.34
N ILE A 86 12.82 -10.77 -3.28
CA ILE A 86 13.33 -9.62 -2.52
C ILE A 86 14.70 -9.94 -1.93
N LYS A 87 14.86 -11.12 -1.31
CA LYS A 87 16.14 -11.57 -0.76
C LYS A 87 17.22 -11.64 -1.83
N GLN A 88 16.93 -12.19 -3.00
CA GLN A 88 17.87 -12.32 -4.10
C GLN A 88 18.28 -10.96 -4.68
N ALA A 89 17.35 -10.01 -4.78
CA ALA A 89 17.58 -8.64 -5.23
C ALA A 89 18.29 -7.75 -4.18
N THR A 90 18.50 -8.25 -2.96
CA THR A 90 19.09 -7.49 -1.86
C THR A 90 20.54 -7.91 -1.68
N SER A 91 21.48 -7.02 -1.99
CA SER A 91 22.91 -7.15 -1.72
C SER A 91 23.29 -6.31 -0.48
N GLN A 92 24.56 -6.39 -0.06
CA GLN A 92 25.04 -5.77 1.19
C GLN A 92 24.62 -4.30 1.39
N ASN A 93 24.58 -3.52 0.31
CA ASN A 93 24.31 -2.07 0.36
C ASN A 93 22.92 -1.69 -0.18
N THR A 94 22.09 -2.65 -0.56
CA THR A 94 20.76 -2.37 -1.10
C THR A 94 19.86 -1.73 -0.06
N ILE A 95 19.29 -0.57 -0.39
CA ILE A 95 18.20 0.04 0.36
C ILE A 95 16.88 -0.58 -0.13
N VAL A 96 16.03 -1.00 0.78
CA VAL A 96 14.71 -1.54 0.46
C VAL A 96 13.63 -0.64 1.06
N MET A 97 12.76 -0.11 0.22
CA MET A 97 11.60 0.69 0.61
C MET A 97 10.32 -0.03 0.26
N SER A 98 9.50 -0.33 1.25
CA SER A 98 8.13 -0.80 1.01
C SER A 98 7.20 0.41 0.84
N LEU A 99 6.54 0.48 -0.31
CA LEU A 99 5.47 1.45 -0.58
C LEU A 99 4.09 0.78 -0.55
N MET A 100 4.03 -0.43 0.00
CA MET A 100 2.78 -1.15 0.21
C MET A 100 1.92 -0.42 1.23
N ASN A 101 0.62 -0.66 1.19
CA ASN A 101 -0.25 -0.26 2.29
C ASN A 101 0.02 -1.18 3.50
N GLY A 102 -0.56 -0.84 4.66
CA GLY A 102 -0.39 -1.64 5.88
C GLY A 102 0.69 -1.08 6.81
N VAL A 103 1.05 -1.88 7.81
CA VAL A 103 1.99 -1.51 8.87
C VAL A 103 3.00 -2.61 9.20
N ASP A 104 2.93 -3.75 8.51
CA ASP A 104 3.70 -4.96 8.81
C ASP A 104 4.62 -5.41 7.65
N SER A 105 4.52 -4.80 6.47
CA SER A 105 5.34 -5.20 5.31
C SER A 105 6.83 -5.03 5.54
N GLU A 106 7.25 -3.97 6.21
CA GLU A 106 8.65 -3.70 6.55
C GLU A 106 9.20 -4.74 7.53
N GLU A 107 8.39 -5.14 8.54
CA GLU A 107 8.77 -6.17 9.50
C GLU A 107 8.87 -7.54 8.81
N ILE A 108 7.91 -7.88 7.93
CA ILE A 108 7.90 -9.14 7.16
C ILE A 108 9.12 -9.23 6.24
N ILE A 109 9.39 -8.18 5.47
CA ILE A 109 10.55 -8.11 4.56
C ILE A 109 11.84 -8.13 5.38
N GLY A 110 11.92 -7.29 6.41
CA GLY A 110 13.09 -7.16 7.28
C GLY A 110 13.46 -8.45 8.02
N ALA A 111 12.48 -9.28 8.40
CA ALA A 111 12.71 -10.60 8.94
C ALA A 111 13.42 -11.54 7.94
N LYS A 112 13.23 -11.34 6.63
CA LYS A 112 13.85 -12.15 5.57
C LYS A 112 15.23 -11.68 5.16
N ILE A 113 15.46 -10.34 5.10
CA ILE A 113 16.67 -9.75 4.55
C ILE A 113 17.55 -9.02 5.58
N GLY A 114 17.03 -8.76 6.77
CA GLY A 114 17.62 -7.92 7.81
C GLY A 114 17.02 -6.52 7.83
N MET A 115 16.67 -6.02 9.02
CA MET A 115 16.06 -4.68 9.21
C MET A 115 16.99 -3.53 8.81
N SER A 116 18.31 -3.78 8.77
CA SER A 116 19.31 -2.78 8.33
C SER A 116 19.12 -2.35 6.86
N HIS A 117 18.52 -3.17 6.03
CA HIS A 117 18.21 -2.84 4.64
C HIS A 117 16.94 -1.98 4.50
N ILE A 118 16.04 -2.05 5.47
CA ILE A 118 14.74 -1.37 5.37
C ILE A 118 14.90 0.13 5.64
N LEU A 119 14.51 0.95 4.67
CA LEU A 119 14.24 2.36 4.86
C LEU A 119 12.72 2.55 4.87
N PRO A 120 12.14 2.78 6.06
CA PRO A 120 10.69 2.87 6.19
C PRO A 120 10.09 3.99 5.36
N ALA A 121 8.97 3.68 4.70
CA ALA A 121 8.32 4.62 3.80
C ALA A 121 6.82 4.37 3.71
N LEU A 122 6.11 5.39 3.27
CA LEU A 122 4.73 5.29 2.80
C LEU A 122 4.54 6.18 1.57
N ILE A 123 3.49 5.94 0.81
CA ILE A 123 3.12 6.78 -0.31
C ILE A 123 1.69 7.30 -0.17
N LYS A 124 1.46 8.56 -0.54
CA LYS A 124 0.12 9.16 -0.63
C LYS A 124 -0.08 9.66 -2.06
N VAL A 125 -0.64 8.80 -2.90
CA VAL A 125 -1.01 9.07 -4.28
C VAL A 125 -2.45 8.62 -4.52
N ALA A 126 -3.27 9.48 -5.11
CA ALA A 126 -4.59 9.12 -5.60
C ALA A 126 -4.45 8.67 -7.04
N SER A 127 -4.50 7.36 -7.27
CA SER A 127 -4.41 6.77 -8.61
C SER A 127 -5.63 5.93 -8.92
N HIS A 128 -5.97 5.86 -10.19
CA HIS A 128 -7.03 5.00 -10.70
C HIS A 128 -6.52 4.27 -11.93
N LYS A 129 -7.09 3.10 -12.17
CA LYS A 129 -6.79 2.30 -13.35
C LYS A 129 -7.88 2.50 -14.38
N GLU A 130 -7.49 2.85 -15.59
CA GLU A 130 -8.33 2.92 -16.76
C GLU A 130 -7.95 1.85 -17.79
N PRO A 131 -8.72 1.65 -18.87
CA PRO A 131 -8.38 0.66 -19.90
C PRO A 131 -7.01 0.88 -20.57
N ASP A 132 -6.59 2.14 -20.67
CA ASP A 132 -5.32 2.56 -21.28
C ASP A 132 -4.13 2.59 -20.31
N GLY A 133 -4.33 2.42 -19.00
CA GLY A 133 -3.23 2.42 -18.03
C GLY A 133 -3.57 2.95 -16.65
N TYR A 134 -2.57 3.47 -15.96
CA TYR A 134 -2.72 4.11 -14.66
C TYR A 134 -2.71 5.63 -14.78
N HIS A 135 -3.64 6.28 -14.08
CA HIS A 135 -3.76 7.73 -14.03
C HIS A 135 -3.66 8.25 -12.60
N PHE A 136 -2.99 9.36 -12.42
CA PHE A 136 -2.94 10.10 -11.16
C PHE A 136 -2.68 11.58 -11.42
N ASP A 137 -3.19 12.44 -10.52
CA ASP A 137 -2.93 13.88 -10.57
C ASP A 137 -1.72 14.22 -9.70
N ARG A 138 -0.66 14.72 -10.33
CA ARG A 138 0.57 15.14 -9.65
C ARG A 138 0.35 16.30 -8.69
N LYS A 139 -0.60 17.20 -8.95
CA LYS A 139 -0.86 18.38 -8.10
C LYS A 139 -1.51 18.02 -6.78
N SER A 140 -2.31 16.95 -6.74
CA SER A 140 -2.93 16.43 -5.52
C SER A 140 -2.12 15.33 -4.84
N THR A 141 -1.00 14.92 -5.44
CA THR A 141 -0.14 13.86 -4.93
C THR A 141 0.85 14.41 -3.91
N ILE A 142 0.80 13.89 -2.68
CA ILE A 142 1.79 14.20 -1.63
C ILE A 142 3.11 13.49 -1.92
N GLY A 143 3.06 12.30 -2.52
CA GLY A 143 4.22 11.51 -2.89
C GLY A 143 4.69 10.56 -1.79
N ILE A 144 6.01 10.34 -1.74
CA ILE A 144 6.66 9.39 -0.84
C ILE A 144 7.09 10.10 0.44
N ILE A 145 6.71 9.56 1.60
CA ILE A 145 7.15 10.03 2.91
C ILE A 145 8.03 8.92 3.49
N PHE A 146 9.23 9.25 3.95
CA PHE A 146 10.17 8.25 4.46
C PHE A 146 11.11 8.84 5.53
N GLY A 147 11.82 7.97 6.24
CA GLY A 147 12.78 8.37 7.26
C GLY A 147 13.26 7.17 8.06
N GLU A 148 14.17 7.38 8.98
CA GLU A 148 14.69 6.34 9.88
C GLU A 148 13.76 6.10 11.07
N TYR A 149 13.70 4.87 11.57
CA TYR A 149 12.91 4.54 12.76
C TYR A 149 13.39 5.22 14.05
N LYS A 150 14.67 5.51 14.17
CA LYS A 150 15.29 5.91 15.45
C LYS A 150 16.27 7.07 15.33
N SER A 151 16.33 7.77 14.21
CA SER A 151 17.32 8.83 14.01
C SER A 151 16.65 10.19 13.89
N THR A 152 17.16 11.18 14.63
CA THR A 152 16.83 12.61 14.47
C THR A 152 17.69 13.26 13.39
N PHE A 153 18.61 12.51 12.76
CA PHE A 153 19.51 13.01 11.70
C PHE A 153 19.36 12.17 10.44
N GLN A 154 19.46 12.83 9.30
CA GLN A 154 19.44 12.15 8.01
C GLN A 154 20.67 11.25 7.87
N SER A 155 20.44 9.94 7.77
CA SER A 155 21.47 8.97 7.48
C SER A 155 21.99 9.10 6.03
N GLU A 156 23.13 8.46 5.73
CA GLU A 156 23.70 8.43 4.37
C GLU A 156 22.71 7.85 3.34
N ARG A 157 21.90 6.86 3.73
CA ARG A 157 20.90 6.29 2.84
C ARG A 157 19.68 7.19 2.65
N VAL A 158 19.26 7.94 3.67
CA VAL A 158 18.22 8.98 3.52
C VAL A 158 18.69 10.06 2.55
N LYS A 159 19.92 10.57 2.71
CA LYS A 159 20.51 11.54 1.78
C LYS A 159 20.56 11.00 0.35
N ALA A 160 21.02 9.76 0.15
CA ALA A 160 21.10 9.16 -1.17
C ALA A 160 19.72 9.06 -1.86
N VAL A 161 18.66 8.76 -1.11
CA VAL A 161 17.29 8.72 -1.64
C VAL A 161 16.79 10.15 -1.93
N CYS A 162 17.10 11.13 -1.07
CA CYS A 162 16.79 12.53 -1.35
C CYS A 162 17.46 13.01 -2.65
N ASP A 163 18.77 12.76 -2.81
CA ASP A 163 19.52 13.12 -4.01
C ASP A 163 18.93 12.52 -5.30
N LEU A 164 18.43 11.28 -5.23
CA LEU A 164 17.69 10.65 -6.33
C LEU A 164 16.37 11.37 -6.62
N PHE A 165 15.56 11.61 -5.57
CA PHE A 165 14.23 12.20 -5.76
C PHE A 165 14.28 13.66 -6.17
N GLU A 166 15.29 14.42 -5.75
CA GLU A 166 15.55 15.80 -6.22
C GLU A 166 15.84 15.88 -7.71
N LYS A 167 16.47 14.84 -8.28
CA LYS A 167 16.76 14.73 -9.72
C LYS A 167 15.60 14.16 -10.52
N SER A 168 14.55 13.72 -9.86
CA SER A 168 13.39 13.01 -10.43
C SER A 168 12.11 13.85 -10.29
N ASP A 169 11.04 13.37 -10.93
CA ASP A 169 9.70 13.95 -10.79
C ASP A 169 8.90 13.34 -9.61
N ILE A 170 9.60 12.79 -8.61
CA ILE A 170 8.96 12.23 -7.41
C ILE A 170 8.79 13.32 -6.35
N SER A 171 7.55 13.59 -5.96
CA SER A 171 7.27 14.38 -4.76
C SER A 171 7.61 13.56 -3.52
N TYR A 172 8.32 14.14 -2.56
CA TYR A 172 8.71 13.46 -1.34
C TYR A 172 8.80 14.35 -0.12
N ARG A 173 8.82 13.73 1.05
CA ARG A 173 9.09 14.39 2.33
C ARG A 173 9.82 13.43 3.28
N VAL A 174 10.86 13.94 3.94
CA VAL A 174 11.54 13.22 5.03
C VAL A 174 10.88 13.55 6.37
N THR A 175 10.82 12.58 7.27
CA THR A 175 10.24 12.74 8.60
C THR A 175 10.99 11.91 9.64
N ASP A 176 11.10 12.44 10.86
CA ASP A 176 11.63 11.72 12.02
C ASP A 176 10.57 10.83 12.69
N TYR A 177 9.32 10.92 12.24
CA TYR A 177 8.16 10.23 12.80
C TYR A 177 7.52 9.27 11.79
N ILE A 178 8.35 8.55 11.04
CA ILE A 178 7.87 7.70 9.94
C ILE A 178 6.92 6.59 10.44
N ARG A 179 7.13 6.04 11.63
CA ARG A 179 6.23 5.04 12.21
C ARG A 179 4.83 5.61 12.43
N GLU A 180 4.77 6.78 13.05
CA GLU A 180 3.52 7.48 13.32
C GLU A 180 2.80 7.85 12.00
N GLU A 181 3.54 8.26 10.98
CA GLU A 181 2.98 8.57 9.65
C GLU A 181 2.38 7.33 8.95
N ILE A 182 3.09 6.19 9.00
CA ILE A 182 2.59 4.92 8.47
C ILE A 182 1.31 4.51 9.20
N TRP A 183 1.32 4.52 10.53
CA TRP A 183 0.17 4.17 11.35
C TRP A 183 -1.00 5.16 11.19
N SER A 184 -0.72 6.44 10.98
CA SER A 184 -1.76 7.44 10.72
C SER A 184 -2.46 7.18 9.39
N LYS A 185 -1.71 6.87 8.33
CA LYS A 185 -2.29 6.46 7.05
C LYS A 185 -3.09 5.16 7.18
N PHE A 186 -2.57 4.20 7.92
CA PHE A 186 -3.23 2.92 8.16
C PHE A 186 -4.55 3.12 8.93
N ARG A 187 -4.55 3.95 9.98
CA ARG A 187 -5.75 4.32 10.72
C ARG A 187 -6.82 4.94 9.81
N LEU A 188 -6.42 5.85 8.93
CA LEU A 188 -7.33 6.46 7.96
C LEU A 188 -7.93 5.39 7.02
N ASN A 189 -7.12 4.47 6.54
CA ASN A 189 -7.58 3.39 5.66
C ASN A 189 -8.59 2.48 6.40
N VAL A 190 -8.28 2.04 7.60
CA VAL A 190 -9.17 1.16 8.38
C VAL A 190 -10.48 1.87 8.73
N CYS A 191 -10.41 3.08 9.29
CA CYS A 191 -11.60 3.78 9.79
C CYS A 191 -12.51 4.35 8.70
N ASN A 192 -11.96 4.66 7.52
CA ASN A 192 -12.72 5.32 6.47
C ASN A 192 -12.95 4.44 5.22
N ASN A 193 -11.94 3.65 4.78
CA ASN A 193 -12.13 2.88 3.55
C ASN A 193 -13.02 1.65 3.79
N LEU A 194 -12.86 0.97 4.93
CA LEU A 194 -13.52 -0.31 5.16
C LEU A 194 -15.04 -0.16 5.39
N PRO A 195 -15.53 0.72 6.29
CA PRO A 195 -16.98 0.88 6.45
C PRO A 195 -17.66 1.44 5.20
N GLN A 196 -16.98 2.35 4.46
CA GLN A 196 -17.47 2.83 3.18
C GLN A 196 -17.65 1.69 2.17
N ALA A 197 -16.68 0.75 2.14
CA ALA A 197 -16.72 -0.40 1.23
C ALA A 197 -17.91 -1.31 1.53
N ILE A 198 -18.20 -1.57 2.82
CA ILE A 198 -19.36 -2.36 3.23
C ILE A 198 -20.67 -1.68 2.83
N LEU A 199 -20.77 -0.36 3.05
CA LEU A 199 -21.99 0.40 2.70
C LEU A 199 -22.16 0.61 1.19
N GLY A 200 -21.08 0.57 0.41
CA GLY A 200 -21.11 0.86 -1.02
C GLY A 200 -21.34 2.33 -1.36
N ALA A 201 -21.09 3.25 -0.41
CA ALA A 201 -21.37 4.68 -0.54
C ALA A 201 -20.11 5.54 -0.65
N GLY A 202 -20.25 6.79 -1.09
CA GLY A 202 -19.16 7.77 -1.09
C GLY A 202 -18.79 8.24 0.32
N VAL A 203 -17.63 8.89 0.47
CA VAL A 203 -17.07 9.34 1.78
C VAL A 203 -17.98 10.31 2.53
N GLY A 204 -18.91 10.98 1.87
CA GLY A 204 -19.91 11.83 2.50
C GLY A 204 -20.76 11.12 3.54
N CYS A 205 -20.86 9.78 3.48
CA CYS A 205 -21.63 8.98 4.43
C CYS A 205 -21.22 9.21 5.90
N TYR A 206 -19.93 9.52 6.17
CA TYR A 206 -19.47 9.82 7.53
C TYR A 206 -19.94 11.15 8.08
N ARG A 207 -20.19 12.12 7.22
CA ARG A 207 -20.79 13.41 7.60
C ARG A 207 -22.29 13.26 7.82
N ASP A 208 -22.96 12.48 6.96
CA ASP A 208 -24.40 12.48 6.83
C ASP A 208 -25.09 11.40 7.69
N SER A 209 -24.30 10.46 8.28
CA SER A 209 -24.82 9.35 9.10
C SER A 209 -24.11 9.23 10.44
N VAL A 210 -24.87 9.35 11.52
CA VAL A 210 -24.38 9.13 12.90
C VAL A 210 -23.93 7.67 13.08
N HIS A 211 -24.57 6.73 12.38
CA HIS A 211 -24.23 5.30 12.47
C HIS A 211 -22.88 5.00 11.78
N MET A 212 -22.63 5.59 10.60
CA MET A 212 -21.34 5.45 9.92
C MET A 212 -20.21 6.08 10.75
N LYS A 213 -20.47 7.19 11.40
CA LYS A 213 -19.53 7.81 12.32
C LYS A 213 -19.22 6.90 13.51
N ALA A 214 -20.24 6.29 14.12
CA ALA A 214 -20.05 5.37 15.25
C ALA A 214 -19.24 4.13 14.88
N ILE A 215 -19.45 3.55 13.69
CA ILE A 215 -18.66 2.42 13.19
C ILE A 215 -17.18 2.84 13.00
N SER A 216 -16.94 3.99 12.37
CA SER A 216 -15.59 4.54 12.19
C SER A 216 -14.87 4.79 13.53
N GLU A 217 -15.58 5.30 14.53
CA GLU A 217 -15.07 5.54 15.88
C GLU A 217 -14.74 4.22 16.62
N GLY A 218 -15.56 3.18 16.46
CA GLY A 218 -15.29 1.85 17.02
C GLY A 218 -14.00 1.26 16.47
N LEU A 219 -13.83 1.27 15.14
CA LEU A 219 -12.59 0.85 14.49
C LEU A 219 -11.38 1.69 14.92
N ARG A 220 -11.58 3.00 15.09
CA ARG A 220 -10.55 3.93 15.58
C ARG A 220 -10.08 3.56 16.97
N SER A 221 -11.00 3.26 17.88
CA SER A 221 -10.67 2.89 19.27
C SER A 221 -9.78 1.64 19.32
N GLU A 222 -10.09 0.62 18.52
CA GLU A 222 -9.30 -0.62 18.47
C GLU A 222 -7.89 -0.39 17.90
N ILE A 223 -7.77 0.35 16.80
CA ILE A 223 -6.46 0.62 16.20
C ILE A 223 -5.61 1.52 17.09
N GLU A 224 -6.20 2.51 17.78
CA GLU A 224 -5.48 3.40 18.70
C GLU A 224 -4.99 2.64 19.93
N ALA A 225 -5.76 1.67 20.44
CA ALA A 225 -5.33 0.81 21.53
C ALA A 225 -4.12 -0.06 21.13
N ILE A 226 -4.16 -0.68 19.94
CA ILE A 226 -3.05 -1.48 19.41
C ILE A 226 -1.83 -0.60 19.13
N ALA A 227 -2.01 0.57 18.51
CA ALA A 227 -0.95 1.52 18.20
C ALA A 227 -0.24 1.98 19.49
N SER A 228 -1.01 2.34 20.52
CA SER A 228 -0.48 2.72 21.83
C SER A 228 0.34 1.60 22.47
N ALA A 229 -0.15 0.36 22.46
CA ALA A 229 0.57 -0.80 22.98
C ALA A 229 1.88 -1.08 22.21
N LYS A 230 1.94 -0.71 20.91
CA LYS A 230 3.16 -0.77 20.09
C LYS A 230 4.04 0.48 20.21
N GLY A 231 3.72 1.43 21.09
CA GLY A 231 4.49 2.65 21.33
C GLY A 231 4.39 3.68 20.19
N ILE A 232 3.28 3.71 19.48
CA ILE A 232 2.97 4.70 18.43
C ILE A 232 2.25 5.89 19.08
N GLU A 233 2.76 7.08 18.89
CA GLU A 233 2.24 8.31 19.46
C GLU A 233 1.77 9.27 18.35
N PHE A 234 0.50 9.22 17.98
CA PHE A 234 -0.07 10.05 16.92
C PHE A 234 0.06 11.56 17.17
N SER A 235 0.25 11.99 18.43
CA SER A 235 0.48 13.39 18.78
C SER A 235 1.81 13.96 18.26
N LYS A 236 2.77 13.11 17.89
CA LYS A 236 4.07 13.52 17.34
C LYS A 236 4.01 13.99 15.90
N ILE A 237 2.94 13.67 15.18
CA ILE A 237 2.76 14.14 13.82
C ILE A 237 1.77 15.29 13.82
N GLU A 238 2.15 16.38 13.18
CA GLU A 238 1.22 17.47 12.94
C GLU A 238 0.05 16.95 12.16
N SER A 239 -1.15 17.30 12.60
CA SER A 239 -2.35 17.07 11.85
C SER A 239 -2.23 17.82 10.52
N SER A 240 -1.75 17.16 9.49
CA SER A 240 -1.85 17.61 8.10
C SER A 240 -3.32 17.63 7.64
N ALA A 241 -4.22 17.81 8.58
CA ALA A 241 -5.68 17.81 8.44
C ALA A 241 -6.25 18.97 7.61
N LYS A 242 -5.42 19.78 6.99
CA LYS A 242 -5.80 20.53 5.80
C LYS A 242 -5.60 19.65 4.55
N GLY A 243 -6.23 18.45 4.59
CA GLY A 243 -6.37 17.65 3.38
C GLY A 243 -7.15 18.44 2.34
N SER A 244 -6.81 18.25 1.07
CA SER A 244 -7.62 18.75 -0.04
C SER A 244 -9.07 18.30 0.16
N PRO A 245 -10.06 19.15 -0.10
CA PRO A 245 -11.46 18.78 0.05
C PRO A 245 -11.76 17.55 -0.80
N VAL A 246 -12.21 16.50 -0.15
CA VAL A 246 -12.59 15.24 -0.81
C VAL A 246 -14.06 15.35 -1.18
N MET A 247 -14.39 15.08 -2.43
CA MET A 247 -15.80 15.09 -2.90
C MET A 247 -16.61 14.04 -2.14
N PRO A 248 -17.84 14.34 -1.69
CA PRO A 248 -18.68 13.39 -0.95
C PRO A 248 -18.93 12.06 -1.69
N SER A 249 -18.88 12.07 -3.01
CA SER A 249 -19.01 10.89 -3.87
C SER A 249 -17.73 10.05 -3.98
N ALA A 250 -16.60 10.51 -3.45
CA ALA A 250 -15.32 9.80 -3.60
C ALA A 250 -15.37 8.39 -2.99
N ARG A 251 -14.78 7.44 -3.70
CA ARG A 251 -14.74 6.01 -3.39
C ARG A 251 -13.29 5.61 -3.19
N TYR A 252 -12.96 5.11 -2.02
CA TYR A 252 -11.58 4.69 -1.71
C TYR A 252 -11.27 3.29 -2.27
N SER A 253 -10.00 2.92 -2.22
CA SER A 253 -9.45 1.74 -2.90
C SER A 253 -10.19 0.43 -2.60
N THR A 254 -10.58 0.17 -1.34
CA THR A 254 -11.30 -1.06 -0.97
C THR A 254 -12.65 -1.13 -1.66
N LEU A 255 -13.40 -0.02 -1.72
CA LEU A 255 -14.66 0.02 -2.44
C LEU A 255 -14.47 -0.10 -3.95
N GLN A 256 -13.42 0.55 -4.50
CA GLN A 256 -13.08 0.41 -5.92
C GLN A 256 -12.72 -1.03 -6.30
N ASP A 257 -12.04 -1.78 -5.40
CA ASP A 257 -11.75 -3.18 -5.64
C ASP A 257 -13.04 -4.02 -5.65
N LEU A 258 -13.96 -3.83 -4.69
CA LEU A 258 -15.24 -4.53 -4.65
C LEU A 258 -16.14 -4.21 -5.85
N ASP A 259 -16.23 -2.94 -6.25
CA ASP A 259 -16.99 -2.51 -7.44
C ASP A 259 -16.47 -3.16 -8.73
N ALA A 260 -15.18 -3.33 -8.81
CA ALA A 260 -14.52 -3.98 -9.94
C ALA A 260 -14.43 -5.53 -9.79
N LYS A 261 -15.14 -6.09 -8.81
CA LYS A 261 -15.13 -7.53 -8.48
C LYS A 261 -13.72 -8.09 -8.29
N ARG A 262 -12.84 -7.31 -7.67
CA ARG A 262 -11.50 -7.76 -7.27
C ARG A 262 -11.48 -8.06 -5.78
N HIS A 263 -10.64 -8.99 -5.38
CA HIS A 263 -10.32 -9.19 -3.97
C HIS A 263 -9.60 -7.97 -3.41
N THR A 264 -9.99 -7.59 -2.20
CA THR A 264 -9.46 -6.43 -1.49
C THR A 264 -8.16 -6.77 -0.74
N GLU A 265 -7.63 -5.80 -0.01
CA GLU A 265 -6.49 -6.02 0.90
C GLU A 265 -6.95 -6.14 2.36
N ILE A 266 -8.12 -6.71 2.62
CA ILE A 266 -8.70 -6.80 3.97
C ILE A 266 -7.81 -7.58 4.95
N ASP A 267 -7.07 -8.58 4.48
CA ASP A 267 -6.11 -9.36 5.27
C ASP A 267 -4.97 -8.49 5.82
N MET A 268 -4.58 -7.45 5.07
CA MET A 268 -3.60 -6.46 5.48
C MET A 268 -4.20 -5.42 6.43
N PHE A 269 -5.46 -5.07 6.31
CA PHE A 269 -6.14 -4.08 7.15
C PHE A 269 -6.66 -4.72 8.44
N SER A 270 -7.92 -5.12 8.47
CA SER A 270 -8.52 -5.72 9.67
C SER A 270 -7.87 -7.04 10.06
N GLY A 271 -7.44 -7.87 9.09
CA GLY A 271 -6.72 -9.10 9.37
C GLY A 271 -5.42 -8.89 10.15
N ALA A 272 -4.64 -7.87 9.82
CA ALA A 272 -3.43 -7.51 10.59
C ALA A 272 -3.78 -7.02 12.00
N LEU A 273 -4.82 -6.19 12.15
CA LEU A 273 -5.26 -5.72 13.48
C LEU A 273 -5.77 -6.85 14.37
N MET A 274 -6.51 -7.82 13.81
CA MET A 274 -6.95 -9.01 14.53
C MET A 274 -5.76 -9.84 15.04
N ARG A 275 -4.74 -10.04 14.21
CA ARG A 275 -3.51 -10.75 14.61
C ARG A 275 -2.78 -10.00 15.73
N MET A 276 -2.52 -8.70 15.55
CA MET A 276 -1.86 -7.86 16.56
C MET A 276 -2.68 -7.77 17.85
N GLY A 277 -4.01 -7.63 17.76
CA GLY A 277 -4.90 -7.63 18.92
C GLY A 277 -4.82 -8.92 19.72
N LYS A 278 -4.80 -10.08 19.02
CA LYS A 278 -4.62 -11.39 19.66
C LYS A 278 -3.27 -11.51 20.38
N GLU A 279 -2.19 -11.06 19.76
CA GLU A 279 -0.83 -11.08 20.33
C GLU A 279 -0.71 -10.17 21.58
N LEU A 280 -1.39 -9.03 21.55
CA LEU A 280 -1.35 -8.02 22.62
C LEU A 280 -2.46 -8.21 23.69
N GLY A 281 -3.37 -9.17 23.50
CA GLY A 281 -4.53 -9.35 24.37
C GLY A 281 -5.56 -8.20 24.27
N ILE A 282 -5.62 -7.50 23.14
CA ILE A 282 -6.54 -6.38 22.90
C ILE A 282 -7.68 -6.88 21.99
N PRO A 283 -8.95 -6.85 22.46
CA PRO A 283 -10.10 -7.24 21.64
C PRO A 283 -10.29 -6.33 20.42
N THR A 284 -10.67 -6.94 19.29
CA THR A 284 -10.89 -6.22 18.02
C THR A 284 -12.23 -6.57 17.35
N PRO A 285 -13.37 -6.49 18.08
CA PRO A 285 -14.67 -6.93 17.55
C PRO A 285 -15.15 -6.14 16.32
N TYR A 286 -14.87 -4.84 16.24
CA TYR A 286 -15.21 -4.04 15.05
C TYR A 286 -14.40 -4.47 13.83
N ASN A 287 -13.10 -4.75 14.00
CA ASN A 287 -12.25 -5.24 12.91
C ASN A 287 -12.63 -6.67 12.50
N GLU A 288 -12.97 -7.55 13.45
CA GLU A 288 -13.43 -8.90 13.18
C GLU A 288 -14.73 -8.90 12.34
N TYR A 289 -15.73 -8.12 12.76
CA TYR A 289 -16.96 -7.95 12.01
C TYR A 289 -16.68 -7.39 10.59
N THR A 290 -15.88 -6.34 10.50
CA THR A 290 -15.52 -5.68 9.24
C THR A 290 -14.80 -6.65 8.30
N TYR A 291 -13.87 -7.44 8.83
CA TYR A 291 -13.14 -8.46 8.08
C TYR A 291 -14.08 -9.46 7.43
N HIS A 292 -14.97 -10.06 8.24
CA HIS A 292 -15.91 -11.07 7.73
C HIS A 292 -16.93 -10.48 6.76
N MET A 293 -17.39 -9.25 6.97
CA MET A 293 -18.31 -8.59 6.04
C MET A 293 -17.66 -8.35 4.68
N ILE A 294 -16.41 -7.90 4.63
CA ILE A 294 -15.72 -7.68 3.36
C ILE A 294 -15.38 -9.01 2.69
N LYS A 295 -14.98 -10.04 3.45
CA LYS A 295 -14.79 -11.39 2.89
C LYS A 295 -16.08 -11.94 2.28
N ALA A 296 -17.22 -11.79 2.94
CA ALA A 296 -18.50 -12.20 2.39
C ALA A 296 -18.89 -11.41 1.11
N LEU A 297 -18.51 -10.12 1.02
CA LEU A 297 -18.69 -9.34 -0.22
C LEU A 297 -17.77 -9.83 -1.35
N GLU A 298 -16.55 -10.25 -1.05
CA GLU A 298 -15.66 -10.90 -2.02
C GLU A 298 -16.27 -12.22 -2.52
N GLU A 299 -16.72 -13.08 -1.63
CA GLU A 299 -17.39 -14.34 -1.95
C GLU A 299 -18.65 -14.12 -2.79
N LYS A 300 -19.45 -13.09 -2.49
CA LYS A 300 -20.58 -12.67 -3.31
C LYS A 300 -20.15 -12.27 -4.72
N ASN A 301 -19.07 -11.51 -4.85
CA ASN A 301 -18.54 -11.10 -6.14
C ASN A 301 -17.99 -12.28 -6.95
N ASP A 302 -17.50 -13.32 -6.28
CA ASP A 302 -17.05 -14.59 -6.88
C ASP A 302 -18.24 -15.52 -7.27
N GLY A 303 -19.49 -15.14 -6.93
CA GLY A 303 -20.69 -15.88 -7.29
C GLY A 303 -21.10 -16.96 -6.29
N LEU A 304 -20.52 -17.02 -5.10
CA LEU A 304 -20.84 -18.06 -4.10
C LEU A 304 -22.32 -18.07 -3.70
N PHE A 305 -22.99 -16.92 -3.77
CA PHE A 305 -24.40 -16.76 -3.38
C PHE A 305 -25.37 -16.69 -4.59
N ASP A 306 -24.92 -17.09 -5.77
CA ASP A 306 -25.75 -17.15 -6.96
C ASP A 306 -26.66 -18.39 -6.93
N TYR A 307 -27.61 -18.41 -5.99
CA TYR A 307 -28.62 -19.47 -5.88
C TYR A 307 -29.54 -19.48 -7.10
N LYS A 308 -29.66 -20.63 -7.75
CA LYS A 308 -30.64 -20.85 -8.84
C LYS A 308 -31.83 -21.55 -8.25
N GLU A 309 -33.05 -21.21 -8.71
CA GLU A 309 -34.32 -21.85 -8.26
C GLU A 309 -34.30 -23.40 -8.25
N LYS A 310 -33.44 -24.01 -9.08
CA LYS A 310 -33.27 -25.47 -9.13
C LYS A 310 -32.42 -26.07 -8.00
N ASP A 311 -31.67 -25.24 -7.28
CA ASP A 311 -30.73 -25.63 -6.23
C ASP A 311 -31.29 -25.32 -4.82
N GLU A 312 -32.55 -24.83 -4.73
CA GLU A 312 -33.19 -24.49 -3.46
C GLU A 312 -33.65 -25.76 -2.73
N THR A 313 -32.72 -26.40 -2.05
CA THR A 313 -33.09 -27.31 -0.95
C THR A 313 -33.32 -26.46 0.28
N PRO A 314 -34.52 -26.43 0.90
CA PRO A 314 -34.77 -25.67 2.10
C PRO A 314 -33.77 -26.06 3.20
N THR A 315 -32.86 -25.15 3.58
CA THR A 315 -31.98 -25.36 4.72
C THR A 315 -32.73 -24.91 5.99
N TYR A 316 -33.23 -25.85 6.74
CA TYR A 316 -33.72 -25.58 8.08
C TYR A 316 -32.49 -25.31 8.96
N SER A 317 -32.32 -24.09 9.44
CA SER A 317 -31.39 -23.79 10.53
C SER A 317 -31.82 -24.56 11.78
N LYS A 318 -30.92 -25.40 12.30
CA LYS A 318 -31.08 -26.06 13.59
C LYS A 318 -30.92 -25.07 14.72
#